data_c09a743f9287db6ca7a255b74f5a4129
#
_entry.id   c09a743f9287db6ca7a255b74f5a4129
#
_cell.length_a   1.000
_cell.length_b   1.000
_cell.length_c   1.000
_cell.angle_alpha   90.00
_cell.angle_beta   90.00
_cell.angle_gamma   90.00
#
_symmetry.space_group_name_H-M   'P 1'
#
loop_
_entity.id
_entity.type
_entity.pdbx_description
1 polymer ?
#
loop_
_entity_poly.entity_id
_entity_poly.type
_entity_poly.pdbx_seq_one_letter_code
_entity_poly.pdbx_strand_id
1 'polypeptide(L)'
;MRRTIFIIGIMAALFALSPLFAGEAKIAYFDSDRIRNEWDEWKNAQAKFDEIVAKWQDQAQKMEDEIKKMQEEYQRQELMLSEEKRIEKQRLIQEKQQKYQEFLASIFGQGGKADQKNQELTKPLYEKINRALTSIANKYGYTVIFDINGSSIAYIDPSLDITDELLQELKTEK
;
A
#
# COMPACT_ATOMS: atom_id res chain seq x y z
N MET A 1 -35.91 68.18 -12.47
CA MET A 1 -35.06 67.28 -11.62
C MET A 1 -35.80 66.06 -11.04
N ARG A 2 -36.88 65.58 -11.64
CA ARG A 2 -37.65 64.40 -11.11
C ARG A 2 -37.61 63.16 -12.02
N ARG A 3 -36.94 63.22 -13.15
CA ARG A 3 -36.87 62.09 -14.13
C ARG A 3 -35.56 61.29 -14.12
N THR A 4 -34.51 61.78 -13.49
CA THR A 4 -33.19 61.12 -13.45
C THR A 4 -33.00 60.19 -12.27
N ILE A 5 -33.86 60.24 -11.24
CA ILE A 5 -33.74 59.36 -10.02
C ILE A 5 -34.36 57.98 -10.24
N PHE A 6 -35.27 57.79 -11.21
CA PHE A 6 -35.92 56.51 -11.51
C PHE A 6 -35.05 55.51 -12.29
N ILE A 7 -34.06 56.02 -13.04
CA ILE A 7 -33.19 55.13 -13.87
C ILE A 7 -32.07 54.52 -13.07
N ILE A 8 -31.62 55.15 -11.98
CA ILE A 8 -30.54 54.62 -11.12
C ILE A 8 -31.03 53.48 -10.22
N GLY A 9 -32.33 53.45 -9.85
CA GLY A 9 -32.90 52.39 -9.01
C GLY A 9 -33.08 51.05 -9.71
N ILE A 10 -33.21 50.98 -11.04
CA ILE A 10 -33.43 49.74 -11.80
C ILE A 10 -32.11 49.04 -12.11
N MET A 11 -30.98 49.75 -12.21
CA MET A 11 -29.67 49.16 -12.51
C MET A 11 -29.00 48.50 -11.28
N ALA A 12 -29.41 48.87 -10.05
CA ALA A 12 -28.90 48.26 -8.83
C ALA A 12 -29.58 46.91 -8.48
N ALA A 13 -30.77 46.61 -9.05
CA ALA A 13 -31.51 45.39 -8.78
C ALA A 13 -31.11 44.17 -9.66
N LEU A 14 -30.32 44.42 -10.75
CA LEU A 14 -29.87 43.35 -11.65
C LEU A 14 -28.58 42.64 -11.21
N PHE A 15 -27.91 43.10 -10.14
CA PHE A 15 -26.64 42.51 -9.67
C PHE A 15 -26.81 41.51 -8.54
N ALA A 16 -28.02 41.22 -8.08
CA ALA A 16 -28.29 40.38 -6.92
C ALA A 16 -28.71 38.93 -7.23
N LEU A 17 -28.71 38.49 -8.49
CA LEU A 17 -28.97 37.11 -8.88
C LEU A 17 -27.72 36.48 -9.54
N SER A 18 -26.62 36.46 -8.82
CA SER A 18 -25.61 35.41 -9.13
C SER A 18 -26.15 34.13 -8.53
N PRO A 19 -26.60 33.13 -9.33
CA PRO A 19 -26.85 31.82 -8.77
C PRO A 19 -25.51 31.33 -8.23
N LEU A 20 -25.39 31.18 -6.92
CA LEU A 20 -24.39 30.35 -6.34
C LEU A 20 -24.67 28.92 -6.88
N PHE A 21 -24.07 28.57 -8.01
CA PHE A 21 -23.89 27.20 -8.42
C PHE A 21 -22.82 26.61 -7.48
N ALA A 22 -23.17 26.42 -6.21
CA ALA A 22 -22.51 25.39 -5.41
C ALA A 22 -22.93 24.10 -6.08
N GLY A 23 -22.13 23.62 -7.03
CA GLY A 23 -22.34 22.30 -7.63
C GLY A 23 -22.47 21.29 -6.49
N GLU A 24 -23.59 20.59 -6.44
CA GLU A 24 -23.83 19.56 -5.44
C GLU A 24 -22.70 18.53 -5.53
N ALA A 25 -21.95 18.34 -4.43
CA ALA A 25 -20.82 17.42 -4.42
C ALA A 25 -21.35 16.00 -4.62
N LYS A 26 -21.03 15.40 -5.77
CA LYS A 26 -21.39 14.00 -6.05
C LYS A 26 -20.34 13.09 -5.48
N ILE A 27 -20.73 12.30 -4.49
CA ILE A 27 -19.85 11.41 -3.72
C ILE A 27 -20.06 9.97 -4.15
N ALA A 28 -18.99 9.17 -4.12
CA ALA A 28 -19.01 7.73 -4.26
C ALA A 28 -17.99 7.10 -3.30
N TYR A 29 -18.03 5.79 -3.17
CA TYR A 29 -16.99 5.03 -2.48
C TYR A 29 -16.69 3.71 -3.20
N PHE A 30 -15.51 3.16 -2.90
CA PHE A 30 -15.14 1.80 -3.28
C PHE A 30 -14.53 1.05 -2.09
N ASP A 31 -14.54 -0.27 -2.16
CA ASP A 31 -13.94 -1.20 -1.21
C ASP A 31 -12.61 -1.71 -1.74
N SER A 32 -11.51 -1.19 -1.19
CA SER A 32 -10.17 -1.61 -1.60
C SER A 32 -9.85 -3.05 -1.20
N ASP A 33 -10.50 -3.63 -0.18
CA ASP A 33 -10.31 -5.04 0.17
C ASP A 33 -10.94 -5.94 -0.89
N ARG A 34 -12.14 -5.59 -1.41
CA ARG A 34 -12.72 -6.30 -2.56
C ARG A 34 -11.83 -6.19 -3.79
N ILE A 35 -11.29 -5.01 -4.09
CA ILE A 35 -10.34 -4.83 -5.22
C ILE A 35 -9.14 -5.77 -5.06
N ARG A 36 -8.52 -5.84 -3.88
CA ARG A 36 -7.39 -6.74 -3.61
C ARG A 36 -7.75 -8.22 -3.78
N ASN A 37 -8.94 -8.60 -3.38
CA ASN A 37 -9.38 -9.99 -3.41
C ASN A 37 -9.93 -10.45 -4.77
N GLU A 38 -10.49 -9.54 -5.58
CA GLU A 38 -11.20 -9.90 -6.81
C GLU A 38 -10.43 -9.53 -8.09
N TRP A 39 -9.45 -8.60 -8.02
CA TRP A 39 -8.65 -8.21 -9.18
C TRP A 39 -7.44 -9.13 -9.38
N ASP A 40 -7.40 -9.82 -10.52
CA ASP A 40 -6.39 -10.87 -10.78
C ASP A 40 -4.96 -10.32 -10.83
N GLU A 41 -4.74 -9.10 -11.34
CA GLU A 41 -3.38 -8.53 -11.36
C GLU A 41 -2.88 -8.28 -9.93
N TRP A 42 -3.75 -7.86 -9.01
CA TRP A 42 -3.38 -7.71 -7.61
C TRP A 42 -3.05 -9.05 -6.95
N LYS A 43 -3.90 -10.06 -7.14
CA LYS A 43 -3.64 -11.43 -6.64
C LYS A 43 -2.32 -11.99 -7.16
N ASN A 44 -2.02 -11.77 -8.46
CA ASN A 44 -0.77 -12.20 -9.05
C ASN A 44 0.45 -11.47 -8.48
N ALA A 45 0.34 -10.17 -8.21
CA ALA A 45 1.40 -9.39 -7.57
C ALA A 45 1.63 -9.86 -6.12
N GLN A 46 0.55 -10.11 -5.37
CA GLN A 46 0.62 -10.66 -4.02
C GLN A 46 1.27 -12.06 -4.02
N ALA A 47 0.86 -12.97 -4.91
CA ALA A 47 1.46 -14.30 -5.01
C ALA A 47 2.96 -14.25 -5.34
N LYS A 48 3.38 -13.32 -6.20
CA LYS A 48 4.82 -13.09 -6.49
C LYS A 48 5.56 -12.57 -5.26
N PHE A 49 4.95 -11.66 -4.52
CA PHE A 49 5.54 -11.15 -3.29
C PHE A 49 5.71 -12.25 -2.25
N ASP A 50 4.66 -13.04 -2.03
CA ASP A 50 4.66 -14.17 -1.08
C ASP A 50 5.73 -15.21 -1.43
N GLU A 51 5.91 -15.53 -2.72
CA GLU A 51 6.97 -16.43 -3.18
C GLU A 51 8.38 -15.88 -2.85
N ILE A 52 8.59 -14.58 -3.04
CA ILE A 52 9.88 -13.94 -2.75
C ILE A 52 10.13 -13.92 -1.24
N VAL A 53 9.13 -13.58 -0.43
CA VAL A 53 9.21 -13.59 1.03
C VAL A 53 9.51 -15.00 1.53
N ALA A 54 8.84 -16.02 1.00
CA ALA A 54 9.09 -17.42 1.36
C ALA A 54 10.55 -17.83 1.09
N LYS A 55 11.16 -17.39 -0.01
CA LYS A 55 12.59 -17.63 -0.30
C LYS A 55 13.51 -16.98 0.73
N TRP A 56 13.21 -15.76 1.16
CA TRP A 56 14.00 -15.08 2.19
C TRP A 56 13.84 -15.74 3.55
N GLN A 57 12.63 -16.20 3.90
CA GLN A 57 12.38 -16.95 5.13
C GLN A 57 13.13 -18.30 5.14
N ASP A 58 13.12 -19.04 4.02
CA ASP A 58 13.89 -20.27 3.87
C ASP A 58 15.41 -20.02 4.03
N GLN A 59 15.91 -18.93 3.45
CA GLN A 59 17.31 -18.53 3.62
C GLN A 59 17.64 -18.18 5.08
N ALA A 60 16.77 -17.43 5.76
CA ALA A 60 16.92 -17.10 7.17
C ALA A 60 16.95 -18.38 8.04
N GLN A 61 16.03 -19.31 7.78
CA GLN A 61 15.97 -20.59 8.49
C GLN A 61 17.25 -21.40 8.32
N LYS A 62 17.79 -21.49 7.09
CA LYS A 62 19.04 -22.17 6.83
C LYS A 62 20.23 -21.56 7.59
N MET A 63 20.28 -20.24 7.68
CA MET A 63 21.30 -19.53 8.46
C MET A 63 21.17 -19.83 9.96
N GLU A 64 19.96 -19.84 10.48
CA GLU A 64 19.66 -20.16 11.87
C GLU A 64 20.04 -21.61 12.21
N ASP A 65 19.66 -22.56 11.35
CA ASP A 65 19.99 -23.99 11.51
C ASP A 65 21.51 -24.21 11.48
N GLU A 66 22.25 -23.52 10.60
CA GLU A 66 23.71 -23.57 10.57
C GLU A 66 24.31 -23.07 11.89
N ILE A 67 23.85 -21.94 12.42
CA ILE A 67 24.32 -21.39 13.69
C ILE A 67 24.04 -22.38 14.82
N LYS A 68 22.83 -22.91 14.90
CA LYS A 68 22.44 -23.89 15.90
C LYS A 68 23.34 -25.15 15.86
N LYS A 69 23.55 -25.67 14.66
CA LYS A 69 24.45 -26.84 14.47
C LYS A 69 25.88 -26.53 14.94
N MET A 70 26.41 -25.36 14.60
CA MET A 70 27.75 -24.96 15.03
C MET A 70 27.84 -24.81 16.55
N GLN A 71 26.81 -24.29 17.22
CA GLN A 71 26.74 -24.18 18.68
C GLN A 71 26.69 -25.54 19.34
N GLU A 72 25.85 -26.46 18.83
CA GLU A 72 25.74 -27.84 19.34
C GLU A 72 27.07 -28.60 19.16
N GLU A 73 27.74 -28.43 18.03
CA GLU A 73 29.05 -29.05 17.79
C GLU A 73 30.12 -28.46 18.72
N TYR A 74 30.11 -27.16 18.94
CA TYR A 74 31.01 -26.52 19.89
C TYR A 74 30.82 -27.06 21.31
N GLN A 75 29.58 -27.10 21.81
CA GLN A 75 29.25 -27.60 23.13
C GLN A 75 29.74 -29.06 23.35
N ARG A 76 29.56 -29.93 22.34
CA ARG A 76 30.03 -31.33 22.40
C ARG A 76 31.55 -31.47 22.45
N GLN A 77 32.28 -30.54 21.83
CA GLN A 77 33.72 -30.59 21.66
C GLN A 77 34.50 -29.71 22.64
N GLU A 78 33.85 -28.82 23.32
CA GLU A 78 34.47 -27.71 24.11
C GLU A 78 35.57 -28.21 25.06
N LEU A 79 35.30 -29.26 25.80
CA LEU A 79 36.26 -29.84 26.78
C LEU A 79 37.47 -30.51 26.13
N MET A 80 37.39 -30.88 24.85
CA MET A 80 38.48 -31.55 24.11
C MET A 80 39.28 -30.57 23.24
N LEU A 81 38.83 -29.33 23.08
CA LEU A 81 39.49 -28.31 22.25
C LEU A 81 40.59 -27.59 23.04
N SER A 82 41.66 -27.23 22.31
CA SER A 82 42.63 -26.23 22.84
C SER A 82 41.96 -24.88 22.99
N GLU A 83 42.52 -24.04 23.88
CA GLU A 83 42.03 -22.64 24.09
C GLU A 83 41.92 -21.88 22.77
N GLU A 84 42.95 -21.93 21.95
CA GLU A 84 42.99 -21.31 20.65
C GLU A 84 41.82 -21.75 19.74
N LYS A 85 41.53 -23.06 19.71
CA LYS A 85 40.42 -23.61 18.92
C LYS A 85 39.04 -23.23 19.47
N ARG A 86 38.92 -23.11 20.79
CA ARG A 86 37.68 -22.60 21.42
C ARG A 86 37.40 -21.18 20.99
N ILE A 87 38.41 -20.30 21.09
CA ILE A 87 38.28 -18.89 20.68
C ILE A 87 37.92 -18.77 19.19
N GLU A 88 38.60 -19.54 18.33
CA GLU A 88 38.32 -19.55 16.88
C GLU A 88 36.85 -19.94 16.59
N LYS A 89 36.38 -21.05 17.21
CA LYS A 89 35.00 -21.51 16.99
C LYS A 89 33.96 -20.52 17.52
N GLN A 90 34.17 -19.95 18.70
CA GLN A 90 33.29 -18.93 19.28
C GLN A 90 33.21 -17.68 18.38
N ARG A 91 34.37 -17.22 17.87
CA ARG A 91 34.40 -16.10 16.94
C ARG A 91 33.60 -16.39 15.66
N LEU A 92 33.75 -17.58 15.10
CA LEU A 92 33.02 -17.97 13.89
C LEU A 92 31.51 -18.04 14.11
N ILE A 93 31.07 -18.55 15.28
CA ILE A 93 29.64 -18.55 15.66
C ILE A 93 29.12 -17.11 15.76
N GLN A 94 29.85 -16.21 16.42
CA GLN A 94 29.48 -14.80 16.52
C GLN A 94 29.40 -14.11 15.16
N GLU A 95 30.35 -14.36 14.26
CA GLU A 95 30.33 -13.83 12.89
C GLU A 95 29.09 -14.32 12.12
N LYS A 96 28.72 -15.57 12.27
CA LYS A 96 27.50 -16.13 11.64
C LYS A 96 26.23 -15.53 12.22
N GLN A 97 26.16 -15.35 13.55
CA GLN A 97 25.04 -14.68 14.20
C GLN A 97 24.88 -13.23 13.73
N GLN A 98 26.00 -12.50 13.64
CA GLN A 98 25.98 -11.12 13.14
C GLN A 98 25.46 -11.07 11.69
N LYS A 99 25.96 -11.93 10.80
CA LYS A 99 25.48 -12.02 9.40
C LYS A 99 24.00 -12.35 9.31
N TYR A 100 23.51 -13.21 10.18
CA TYR A 100 22.08 -13.52 10.26
C TYR A 100 21.25 -12.27 10.65
N GLN A 101 21.66 -11.53 11.67
CA GLN A 101 21.00 -10.29 12.09
C GLN A 101 21.04 -9.23 10.97
N GLU A 102 22.20 -9.06 10.34
CA GLU A 102 22.35 -8.16 9.18
C GLU A 102 21.44 -8.57 8.02
N PHE A 103 21.33 -9.87 7.74
CA PHE A 103 20.42 -10.39 6.74
C PHE A 103 18.97 -10.04 7.06
N LEU A 104 18.49 -10.36 8.27
CA LEU A 104 17.12 -10.04 8.69
C LEU A 104 16.83 -8.55 8.60
N ALA A 105 17.74 -7.71 9.09
CA ALA A 105 17.60 -6.27 9.03
C ALA A 105 17.55 -5.76 7.58
N SER A 106 18.37 -6.31 6.68
CA SER A 106 18.41 -5.92 5.27
C SER A 106 17.14 -6.31 4.50
N ILE A 107 16.48 -7.40 4.89
CA ILE A 107 15.26 -7.89 4.23
C ILE A 107 14.02 -7.28 4.87
N PHE A 108 13.86 -7.43 6.20
CA PHE A 108 12.63 -7.13 6.93
C PHE A 108 12.70 -5.87 7.80
N GLY A 109 13.86 -5.21 7.85
CA GLY A 109 13.99 -3.92 8.53
C GLY A 109 13.22 -2.82 7.79
N GLN A 110 13.04 -1.68 8.46
CA GLN A 110 12.34 -0.52 7.88
C GLN A 110 13.02 -0.07 6.58
N GLY A 111 12.28 -0.02 5.48
CA GLY A 111 12.79 0.27 4.15
C GLY A 111 13.67 -0.83 3.55
N GLY A 112 13.62 -2.04 4.12
CA GLY A 112 14.35 -3.22 3.65
C GLY A 112 13.86 -3.73 2.29
N LYS A 113 14.48 -4.82 1.83
CA LYS A 113 14.18 -5.38 0.50
C LYS A 113 12.73 -5.85 0.37
N ALA A 114 12.08 -6.28 1.47
CA ALA A 114 10.68 -6.67 1.45
C ALA A 114 9.79 -5.47 1.16
N ASP A 115 9.99 -4.33 1.84
CA ASP A 115 9.25 -3.09 1.59
C ASP A 115 9.46 -2.59 0.16
N GLN A 116 10.72 -2.57 -0.31
CA GLN A 116 11.06 -2.15 -1.67
C GLN A 116 10.38 -3.03 -2.71
N LYS A 117 10.38 -4.36 -2.50
CA LYS A 117 9.75 -5.29 -3.43
C LYS A 117 8.24 -5.19 -3.44
N ASN A 118 7.63 -4.99 -2.28
CA ASN A 118 6.21 -4.72 -2.19
C ASN A 118 5.83 -3.45 -2.96
N GLN A 119 6.56 -2.35 -2.75
CA GLN A 119 6.34 -1.10 -3.50
C GLN A 119 6.54 -1.27 -5.01
N GLU A 120 7.58 -1.99 -5.45
CA GLU A 120 7.83 -2.28 -6.87
C GLU A 120 6.64 -3.00 -7.52
N LEU A 121 6.07 -4.00 -6.83
CA LEU A 121 4.97 -4.79 -7.34
C LEU A 121 3.61 -4.05 -7.26
N THR A 122 3.39 -3.24 -6.23
CA THR A 122 2.09 -2.60 -5.99
C THR A 122 1.96 -1.22 -6.62
N LYS A 123 3.07 -0.47 -6.79
CA LYS A 123 3.03 0.87 -7.38
C LYS A 123 2.30 0.94 -8.72
N PRO A 124 2.59 0.09 -9.73
CA PRO A 124 1.88 0.12 -11.01
C PRO A 124 0.39 -0.20 -10.87
N LEU A 125 0.00 -1.01 -9.87
CA LEU A 125 -1.39 -1.33 -9.59
C LEU A 125 -2.15 -0.14 -9.02
N TYR A 126 -1.55 0.59 -8.08
CA TYR A 126 -2.12 1.84 -7.58
C TYR A 126 -2.26 2.90 -8.68
N GLU A 127 -1.30 2.98 -9.60
CA GLU A 127 -1.39 3.88 -10.75
C GLU A 127 -2.57 3.50 -11.66
N LYS A 128 -2.81 2.20 -11.90
CA LYS A 128 -3.99 1.72 -12.63
C LYS A 128 -5.29 2.07 -11.90
N ILE A 129 -5.39 1.80 -10.61
CA ILE A 129 -6.56 2.16 -9.79
C ILE A 129 -6.84 3.66 -9.90
N ASN A 130 -5.83 4.51 -9.76
CA ASN A 130 -6.00 5.96 -9.86
C ASN A 130 -6.49 6.42 -11.23
N ARG A 131 -6.00 5.82 -12.32
CA ARG A 131 -6.51 6.11 -13.67
C ARG A 131 -7.95 5.67 -13.84
N ALA A 132 -8.30 4.45 -13.41
CA ALA A 132 -9.64 3.93 -13.46
C ALA A 132 -10.63 4.79 -12.64
N LEU A 133 -10.26 5.18 -11.42
CA LEU A 133 -11.04 6.11 -10.59
C LEU A 133 -11.24 7.47 -11.27
N THR A 134 -10.19 8.00 -11.92
CA THR A 134 -10.28 9.25 -12.67
C THR A 134 -11.24 9.12 -13.86
N SER A 135 -11.18 8.00 -14.59
CA SER A 135 -12.10 7.69 -15.71
C SER A 135 -13.56 7.67 -15.23
N ILE A 136 -13.82 6.91 -14.15
CA ILE A 136 -15.14 6.79 -13.52
C ILE A 136 -15.63 8.17 -13.01
N ALA A 137 -14.78 8.92 -12.30
CA ALA A 137 -15.13 10.23 -11.79
C ALA A 137 -15.57 11.18 -12.90
N ASN A 138 -14.82 11.23 -13.99
CA ASN A 138 -15.14 12.05 -15.16
C ASN A 138 -16.44 11.60 -15.85
N LYS A 139 -16.61 10.28 -16.00
CA LYS A 139 -17.79 9.70 -16.68
C LYS A 139 -19.09 9.95 -15.94
N TYR A 140 -19.07 9.88 -14.62
CA TYR A 140 -20.27 9.98 -13.80
C TYR A 140 -20.39 11.31 -13.05
N GLY A 141 -19.38 12.18 -13.13
CA GLY A 141 -19.38 13.50 -12.48
C GLY A 141 -19.14 13.43 -10.97
N TYR A 142 -18.44 12.41 -10.48
CA TYR A 142 -18.06 12.35 -9.07
C TYR A 142 -17.01 13.41 -8.75
N THR A 143 -17.20 14.12 -7.64
CA THR A 143 -16.25 15.13 -7.12
C THR A 143 -15.37 14.58 -6.01
N VAL A 144 -15.84 13.52 -5.32
CA VAL A 144 -15.10 12.81 -4.27
C VAL A 144 -15.40 11.32 -4.36
N ILE A 145 -14.36 10.51 -4.27
CA ILE A 145 -14.47 9.05 -4.14
C ILE A 145 -13.66 8.62 -2.92
N PHE A 146 -14.29 7.90 -2.00
CA PHE A 146 -13.65 7.39 -0.78
C PHE A 146 -13.26 5.93 -0.93
N ASP A 147 -12.14 5.56 -0.33
CA ASP A 147 -11.87 4.15 0.02
C ASP A 147 -12.44 3.89 1.41
N ILE A 148 -13.43 2.97 1.52
CA ILE A 148 -14.09 2.73 2.82
C ILE A 148 -13.15 2.08 3.83
N ASN A 149 -12.15 1.32 3.40
CA ASN A 149 -11.19 0.67 4.30
C ASN A 149 -10.10 1.63 4.81
N GLY A 150 -9.86 2.73 4.08
CA GLY A 150 -8.92 3.78 4.45
C GLY A 150 -9.53 4.95 5.23
N SER A 151 -10.85 4.95 5.44
CA SER A 151 -11.60 6.10 5.95
C SER A 151 -12.39 5.74 7.20
N SER A 152 -12.44 6.67 8.18
CA SER A 152 -13.29 6.52 9.38
C SER A 152 -14.74 6.97 9.06
N ILE A 153 -15.43 6.24 8.18
CA ILE A 153 -16.81 6.53 7.78
C ILE A 153 -17.75 5.67 8.65
N ALA A 154 -18.62 6.33 9.44
CA ALA A 154 -19.56 5.64 10.30
C ALA A 154 -20.78 5.07 9.55
N TYR A 155 -21.21 5.74 8.48
CA TYR A 155 -22.30 5.33 7.61
C TYR A 155 -22.13 5.92 6.22
N ILE A 156 -22.41 5.11 5.21
CA ILE A 156 -22.50 5.53 3.81
C ILE A 156 -23.61 4.72 3.15
N ASP A 157 -24.38 5.36 2.27
CA ASP A 157 -25.46 4.69 1.53
C ASP A 157 -24.86 3.66 0.55
N PRO A 158 -25.29 2.39 0.58
CA PRO A 158 -24.81 1.35 -0.34
C PRO A 158 -25.01 1.68 -1.83
N SER A 159 -25.95 2.55 -2.18
CA SER A 159 -26.18 2.97 -3.57
C SER A 159 -25.02 3.83 -4.14
N LEU A 160 -24.09 4.29 -3.29
CA LEU A 160 -22.92 5.06 -3.66
C LEU A 160 -21.67 4.17 -3.91
N ASP A 161 -21.81 2.85 -3.80
CA ASP A 161 -20.76 1.87 -4.06
C ASP A 161 -20.48 1.77 -5.56
N ILE A 162 -19.21 2.04 -5.94
CA ILE A 162 -18.73 1.91 -7.32
C ILE A 162 -17.67 0.81 -7.46
N THR A 163 -17.59 -0.11 -6.49
CA THR A 163 -16.56 -1.15 -6.48
C THR A 163 -16.66 -2.06 -7.71
N ASP A 164 -17.88 -2.42 -8.12
CA ASP A 164 -18.09 -3.28 -9.29
C ASP A 164 -17.70 -2.56 -10.59
N GLU A 165 -18.02 -1.27 -10.73
CA GLU A 165 -17.62 -0.44 -11.86
C GLU A 165 -16.10 -0.31 -11.93
N LEU A 166 -15.45 -0.12 -10.77
CA LEU A 166 -13.99 -0.05 -10.70
C LEU A 166 -13.34 -1.37 -11.10
N LEU A 167 -13.87 -2.51 -10.64
CA LEU A 167 -13.39 -3.83 -11.03
C LEU A 167 -13.54 -4.08 -12.53
N GLN A 168 -14.64 -3.62 -13.14
CA GLN A 168 -14.83 -3.70 -14.59
C GLN A 168 -13.82 -2.86 -15.36
N GLU A 169 -13.62 -1.60 -14.94
CA GLU A 169 -12.67 -0.69 -15.59
C GLU A 169 -11.25 -1.26 -15.51
N LEU A 170 -10.81 -1.77 -14.34
CA LEU A 170 -9.52 -2.40 -14.13
C LEU A 170 -9.29 -3.65 -15.01
N LYS A 171 -10.33 -4.42 -15.31
CA LYS A 171 -10.23 -5.58 -16.20
C LYS A 171 -10.13 -5.22 -17.69
N THR A 172 -10.59 -4.05 -18.07
CA THR A 172 -10.58 -3.58 -19.48
C THR A 172 -9.37 -2.72 -19.80
N GLU A 173 -8.73 -2.10 -18.81
CA GLU A 173 -7.53 -1.29 -18.96
C GLU A 173 -6.32 -2.21 -19.28
N LYS A 174 -5.84 -2.13 -20.53
CA LYS A 174 -4.66 -2.89 -21.02
C LYS A 174 -3.35 -2.18 -20.71
#